data_ee4bc52b4e317a1c068486cdcb9f8651
#
_entry.id   ee4bc52b4e317a1c068486cdcb9f8651
#
_cell.length_a   1.000
_cell.length_b   1.000
_cell.length_c   1.000
_cell.angle_alpha   90.00
_cell.angle_beta   90.00
_cell.angle_gamma   90.00
#
_symmetry.space_group_name_H-M   'P 1'
#
loop_
_entity.id
_entity.type
_entity.pdbx_description
1 polymer ?
#
loop_
_entity_poly.entity_id
_entity_poly.type
_entity_poly.pdbx_seq_one_letter_code
_entity_poly.pdbx_strand_id
1 'polypeptide(L)'
;MTTPLVDEAIKKAAVAWVSVGDGPALALWCLPLEGNLVVVSGPGEQSATGLAGAPTATVRLRGDTGGLIVVFEATVERLDPAGEDWIAVAPQLATKRLNASGRAEELVARWAESGCAIVRLTPSEGEPVSAPELPDESGAAPPRDTPARVEVRRPFRLHRVRRRP
;
A
#
# COMPACT_ATOMS: atom_id res chain seq x y z
N MET A 1 0.16 -15.48 -16.24
CA MET A 1 -0.41 -14.30 -16.94
C MET A 1 -1.41 -13.65 -16.01
N THR A 2 -1.19 -12.40 -15.66
CA THR A 2 -2.13 -11.61 -14.84
C THR A 2 -3.43 -11.37 -15.59
N THR A 3 -4.54 -11.26 -14.87
CA THR A 3 -5.82 -10.91 -15.51
C THR A 3 -5.84 -9.42 -15.88
N PRO A 4 -6.55 -9.02 -16.95
CA PRO A 4 -6.65 -7.61 -17.34
C PRO A 4 -7.13 -6.69 -16.22
N LEU A 5 -7.96 -7.20 -15.30
CA LEU A 5 -8.45 -6.44 -14.13
C LEU A 5 -7.31 -6.12 -13.16
N VAL A 6 -6.44 -7.09 -12.86
CA VAL A 6 -5.28 -6.89 -11.99
C VAL A 6 -4.31 -5.90 -12.61
N ASP A 7 -4.02 -6.04 -13.90
CA ASP A 7 -3.12 -5.13 -14.62
C ASP A 7 -3.62 -3.67 -14.58
N GLU A 8 -4.92 -3.46 -14.84
CA GLU A 8 -5.51 -2.12 -14.80
C GLU A 8 -5.58 -1.55 -13.37
N ALA A 9 -5.86 -2.39 -12.38
CA ALA A 9 -5.88 -1.97 -10.99
C ALA A 9 -4.47 -1.57 -10.51
N ILE A 10 -3.44 -2.34 -10.88
CA ILE A 10 -2.04 -2.03 -10.56
C ILE A 10 -1.63 -0.69 -11.19
N LYS A 11 -1.86 -0.47 -12.48
CA LYS A 11 -1.48 0.77 -13.17
C LYS A 11 -2.01 2.04 -12.50
N LYS A 12 -3.14 1.96 -11.83
CA LYS A 12 -3.81 3.09 -11.16
C LYS A 12 -3.53 3.17 -9.66
N ALA A 13 -2.85 2.17 -9.09
CA ALA A 13 -2.65 2.10 -7.65
C ALA A 13 -1.64 3.15 -7.17
N ALA A 14 -2.03 3.97 -6.21
CA ALA A 14 -1.14 4.83 -5.42
C ALA A 14 -0.95 4.28 -3.99
N VAL A 15 -1.93 3.52 -3.51
CA VAL A 15 -1.92 2.85 -2.21
C VAL A 15 -2.41 1.42 -2.39
N ALA A 16 -1.71 0.47 -1.79
CA ALA A 16 -2.12 -0.92 -1.70
C ALA A 16 -2.30 -1.33 -0.23
N TRP A 17 -3.30 -2.14 0.06
CA TRP A 17 -3.46 -2.79 1.35
C TRP A 17 -2.80 -4.15 1.30
N VAL A 18 -1.70 -4.29 2.01
CA VAL A 18 -0.84 -5.48 1.96
C VAL A 18 -0.83 -6.19 3.30
N SER A 19 -1.09 -7.48 3.30
CA SER A 19 -0.99 -8.34 4.49
C SER A 19 -0.06 -9.53 4.23
N VAL A 20 0.67 -9.93 5.26
CA VAL A 20 1.52 -11.13 5.26
C VAL A 20 0.86 -12.18 6.13
N GLY A 21 0.58 -13.36 5.58
CA GLY A 21 -0.17 -14.40 6.27
C GLY A 21 -1.49 -13.87 6.83
N ASP A 22 -1.79 -14.21 8.09
CA ASP A 22 -2.99 -13.76 8.81
C ASP A 22 -2.82 -12.39 9.48
N GLY A 23 -1.74 -11.68 9.16
CA GLY A 23 -1.46 -10.34 9.71
C GLY A 23 -2.43 -9.27 9.20
N PRO A 24 -2.44 -8.10 9.85
CA PRO A 24 -3.30 -7.00 9.45
C PRO A 24 -2.93 -6.46 8.06
N ALA A 25 -3.93 -6.00 7.31
CA ALA A 25 -3.69 -5.30 6.06
C ALA A 25 -3.16 -3.88 6.34
N LEU A 26 -1.95 -3.60 5.88
CA LEU A 26 -1.28 -2.32 6.02
C LEU A 26 -1.51 -1.49 4.76
N ALA A 27 -1.98 -0.26 4.90
CA ALA A 27 -2.08 0.68 3.79
C ALA A 27 -0.68 1.22 3.48
N LEU A 28 -0.14 0.83 2.34
CA LEU A 28 1.21 1.20 1.91
C LEU A 28 1.15 2.03 0.63
N TRP A 29 1.84 3.16 0.62
CA TRP A 29 2.14 3.86 -0.61
C TRP A 29 2.97 2.95 -1.51
N CYS A 30 2.62 2.88 -2.77
CA CYS A 30 3.27 2.03 -3.75
C CYS A 30 3.47 2.76 -5.08
N LEU A 31 4.42 2.27 -5.86
CA LEU A 31 4.65 2.71 -7.23
C LEU A 31 4.35 1.54 -8.17
N PRO A 32 3.38 1.70 -9.10
CA PRO A 32 3.23 0.76 -10.21
C PRO A 32 4.44 0.82 -11.14
N LEU A 33 5.05 -0.32 -11.42
CA LEU A 33 6.18 -0.42 -12.31
C LEU A 33 6.14 -1.77 -13.03
N GLU A 34 6.02 -1.75 -14.37
CA GLU A 34 6.09 -2.94 -15.22
C GLU A 34 5.15 -4.09 -14.78
N GLY A 35 3.90 -3.75 -14.43
CA GLY A 35 2.92 -4.74 -13.97
C GLY A 35 3.09 -5.21 -12.52
N ASN A 36 4.04 -4.64 -11.79
CA ASN A 36 4.29 -4.91 -10.38
C ASN A 36 3.97 -3.68 -9.51
N LEU A 37 3.90 -3.90 -8.21
CA LEU A 37 3.89 -2.81 -7.23
C LEU A 37 5.22 -2.77 -6.50
N VAL A 38 5.80 -1.60 -6.39
CA VAL A 38 7.04 -1.38 -5.63
C VAL A 38 6.74 -0.57 -4.37
N VAL A 39 7.26 -1.03 -3.24
CA VAL A 39 7.05 -0.44 -1.92
C VAL A 39 8.39 -0.21 -1.25
N VAL A 40 8.57 0.94 -0.61
CA VAL A 40 9.70 1.19 0.30
C VAL A 40 9.20 1.24 1.74
N SER A 41 9.94 0.62 2.65
CA SER A 41 9.63 0.62 4.08
C SER A 41 10.90 0.63 4.93
N GLY A 42 10.83 1.19 6.13
CA GLY A 42 11.96 1.24 7.05
C GLY A 42 12.11 2.57 7.77
N PRO A 43 13.29 2.87 8.32
CA PRO A 43 13.54 4.11 9.06
C PRO A 43 13.26 5.36 8.22
N GLY A 44 12.37 6.23 8.72
CA GLY A 44 11.96 7.45 8.01
C GLY A 44 10.96 7.24 6.87
N GLU A 45 10.52 6.02 6.64
CA GLU A 45 9.50 5.63 5.68
C GLU A 45 8.32 4.92 6.37
N GLN A 46 7.37 4.46 5.59
CA GLN A 46 6.25 3.67 6.11
C GLN A 46 6.72 2.35 6.73
N SER A 47 5.97 1.85 7.70
CA SER A 47 6.23 0.55 8.32
C SER A 47 5.48 -0.56 7.58
N ALA A 48 6.19 -1.59 7.17
CA ALA A 48 5.65 -2.81 6.56
C ALA A 48 6.24 -4.05 7.24
N THR A 49 5.92 -4.22 8.51
CA THR A 49 6.48 -5.27 9.37
C THR A 49 6.30 -6.66 8.74
N GLY A 50 7.40 -7.39 8.59
CA GLY A 50 7.42 -8.75 8.06
C GLY A 50 7.40 -8.85 6.53
N LEU A 51 7.05 -7.78 5.80
CA LEU A 51 6.90 -7.85 4.35
C LEU A 51 8.19 -8.21 3.62
N ALA A 52 9.30 -7.56 3.97
CA ALA A 52 10.59 -7.77 3.29
C ALA A 52 11.20 -9.18 3.47
N GLY A 53 10.71 -9.96 4.42
CA GLY A 53 11.15 -11.33 4.69
C GLY A 53 10.11 -12.40 4.31
N ALA A 54 8.94 -12.00 3.85
CA ALA A 54 7.88 -12.93 3.46
C ALA A 54 8.09 -13.44 2.03
N PRO A 55 7.73 -14.69 1.72
CA PRO A 55 7.74 -15.20 0.35
C PRO A 55 6.57 -14.67 -0.49
N THR A 56 5.41 -14.49 0.14
CA THR A 56 4.17 -14.00 -0.50
C THR A 56 3.44 -13.02 0.39
N ALA A 57 2.56 -12.23 -0.21
CA ALA A 57 1.68 -11.31 0.46
C ALA A 57 0.34 -11.21 -0.25
N THR A 58 -0.72 -10.97 0.50
CA THR A 58 -2.04 -10.65 -0.08
C THR A 58 -2.15 -9.16 -0.33
N VAL A 59 -2.43 -8.79 -1.56
CA VAL A 59 -2.60 -7.41 -2.00
C VAL A 59 -4.06 -7.12 -2.29
N ARG A 60 -4.56 -6.02 -1.75
CA ARG A 60 -5.92 -5.51 -1.97
C ARG A 60 -5.84 -4.13 -2.58
N LEU A 61 -6.47 -3.93 -3.72
CA LEU A 61 -6.53 -2.63 -4.40
C LEU A 61 -7.94 -2.07 -4.35
N ARG A 62 -8.03 -0.77 -4.10
CA ARG A 62 -9.28 -0.02 -3.98
C ARG A 62 -9.36 1.05 -5.07
N GLY A 63 -10.59 1.35 -5.49
CA GLY A 63 -10.85 2.45 -6.41
C GLY A 63 -10.90 3.81 -5.73
N ASP A 64 -11.05 4.85 -6.53
CA ASP A 64 -11.11 6.27 -6.08
C ASP A 64 -12.24 6.53 -5.09
N THR A 65 -13.32 5.76 -5.15
CA THR A 65 -14.45 5.83 -4.21
C THR A 65 -14.24 5.01 -2.93
N GLY A 66 -13.08 4.37 -2.78
CA GLY A 66 -12.74 3.55 -1.63
C GLY A 66 -13.27 2.10 -1.69
N GLY A 67 -14.05 1.74 -2.70
CA GLY A 67 -14.52 0.38 -2.91
C GLY A 67 -13.38 -0.58 -3.27
N LEU A 68 -13.43 -1.80 -2.74
CA LEU A 68 -12.47 -2.85 -3.06
C LEU A 68 -12.72 -3.35 -4.50
N ILE A 69 -11.66 -3.35 -5.33
CA ILE A 69 -11.74 -3.74 -6.75
C ILE A 69 -11.27 -5.17 -6.92
N VAL A 70 -10.12 -5.51 -6.35
CA VAL A 70 -9.48 -6.81 -6.55
C VAL A 70 -8.59 -7.16 -5.35
N VAL A 71 -8.54 -8.46 -5.07
CA VAL A 71 -7.61 -9.09 -4.12
C VAL A 71 -6.83 -10.15 -4.86
N PHE A 72 -5.51 -10.14 -4.73
CA PHE A 72 -4.64 -11.16 -5.33
C PHE A 72 -3.46 -11.47 -4.41
N GLU A 73 -2.88 -12.64 -4.61
CA GLU A 73 -1.61 -13.00 -4.00
C GLU A 73 -0.45 -12.48 -4.87
N ALA A 74 0.58 -11.96 -4.22
CA ALA A 74 1.79 -11.50 -4.87
C ALA A 74 3.01 -12.21 -4.28
N THR A 75 3.95 -12.57 -5.14
CA THR A 75 5.31 -12.95 -4.74
C THR A 75 6.04 -11.71 -4.25
N VAL A 76 6.76 -11.84 -3.15
CA VAL A 76 7.51 -10.77 -2.52
C VAL A 76 8.99 -10.94 -2.82
N GLU A 77 9.59 -9.95 -3.43
CA GLU A 77 11.02 -9.88 -3.70
C GLU A 77 11.62 -8.64 -3.05
N ARG A 78 12.56 -8.83 -2.14
CA ARG A 78 13.35 -7.74 -1.58
C ARG A 78 14.51 -7.44 -2.52
N LEU A 79 14.62 -6.18 -2.98
CA LEU A 79 15.71 -5.75 -3.84
C LEU A 79 17.00 -5.58 -3.03
N ASP A 80 18.10 -6.09 -3.58
CA ASP A 80 19.44 -5.90 -3.00
C ASP A 80 19.93 -4.47 -3.29
N PRO A 81 20.31 -3.66 -2.30
CA PRO A 81 20.85 -2.32 -2.51
C PRO A 81 22.11 -2.27 -3.42
N ALA A 82 22.85 -3.37 -3.53
CA ALA A 82 23.99 -3.50 -4.44
C ALA A 82 23.61 -4.05 -5.81
N GLY A 83 22.36 -4.48 -6.01
CA GLY A 83 21.89 -5.12 -7.23
C GLY A 83 21.45 -4.15 -8.33
N GLU A 84 21.42 -4.65 -9.56
CA GLU A 84 21.00 -3.88 -10.73
C GLU A 84 19.53 -3.41 -10.62
N ASP A 85 18.66 -4.25 -10.06
CA ASP A 85 17.24 -3.93 -9.84
C ASP A 85 17.06 -2.73 -8.90
N TRP A 86 17.86 -2.63 -7.84
CA TRP A 86 17.84 -1.46 -6.98
C TRP A 86 18.24 -0.19 -7.72
N ILE A 87 19.33 -0.28 -8.49
CA ILE A 87 19.85 0.85 -9.29
C ILE A 87 18.80 1.34 -10.28
N ALA A 88 18.04 0.42 -10.88
CA ALA A 88 16.98 0.77 -11.82
C ALA A 88 15.71 1.33 -11.16
N VAL A 89 15.32 0.77 -10.01
CA VAL A 89 14.00 1.01 -9.39
C VAL A 89 14.03 2.14 -8.36
N ALA A 90 15.04 2.22 -7.49
CA ALA A 90 15.07 3.16 -6.39
C ALA A 90 14.99 4.63 -6.82
N PRO A 91 15.67 5.10 -7.90
CA PRO A 91 15.53 6.48 -8.37
C PRO A 91 14.12 6.82 -8.86
N GLN A 92 13.43 5.87 -9.50
CA GLN A 92 12.05 6.07 -9.96
C GLN A 92 11.11 6.21 -8.78
N LEU A 93 11.27 5.34 -7.77
CA LEU A 93 10.51 5.38 -6.54
C LEU A 93 10.74 6.70 -5.77
N ALA A 94 12.00 7.13 -5.65
CA ALA A 94 12.35 8.39 -4.99
C ALA A 94 11.76 9.62 -5.68
N THR A 95 11.78 9.65 -7.01
CA THR A 95 11.20 10.75 -7.80
C THR A 95 9.68 10.87 -7.61
N LYS A 96 8.98 9.77 -7.38
CA LYS A 96 7.53 9.73 -7.14
C LYS A 96 7.14 9.84 -5.68
N ARG A 97 8.11 9.80 -4.76
CA ARG A 97 7.85 9.89 -3.32
C ARG A 97 7.33 11.27 -2.95
N LEU A 98 6.06 11.33 -2.55
CA LEU A 98 5.43 12.56 -2.07
C LEU A 98 5.99 12.98 -0.72
N ASN A 99 6.10 14.29 -0.50
CA ASN A 99 6.58 14.88 0.75
C ASN A 99 8.00 14.44 1.18
N ALA A 100 8.81 13.97 0.24
CA ALA A 100 10.22 13.72 0.50
C ALA A 100 10.96 15.06 0.61
N SER A 101 11.76 15.21 1.65
CA SER A 101 12.71 16.32 1.76
C SER A 101 14.02 15.94 1.08
N GLY A 102 14.60 16.87 0.33
CA GLY A 102 15.86 16.66 -0.38
C GLY A 102 15.69 16.17 -1.83
N ARG A 103 16.80 15.85 -2.45
CA ARG A 103 16.89 15.38 -3.83
C ARG A 103 16.65 13.86 -3.89
N ALA A 104 16.20 13.37 -5.03
CA ALA A 104 15.92 11.93 -5.20
C ALA A 104 17.18 11.07 -4.93
N GLU A 105 18.35 11.53 -5.36
CA GLU A 105 19.61 10.82 -5.14
C GLU A 105 19.98 10.72 -3.65
N GLU A 106 19.75 11.79 -2.89
CA GLU A 106 19.97 11.83 -1.44
C GLU A 106 19.01 10.89 -0.72
N LEU A 107 17.79 10.79 -1.21
CA LEU A 107 16.77 9.90 -0.67
C LEU A 107 17.15 8.43 -0.89
N VAL A 108 17.60 8.07 -2.10
CA VAL A 108 18.08 6.71 -2.44
C VAL A 108 19.29 6.33 -1.58
N ALA A 109 20.27 7.22 -1.42
CA ALA A 109 21.42 6.98 -0.56
C ALA A 109 21.01 6.75 0.90
N ARG A 110 20.10 7.57 1.42
CA ARG A 110 19.55 7.41 2.78
C ARG A 110 18.83 6.06 2.96
N TRP A 111 18.07 5.61 1.97
CA TRP A 111 17.40 4.29 2.04
C TRP A 111 18.41 3.14 2.15
N ALA A 112 19.48 3.20 1.36
CA ALA A 112 20.53 2.20 1.42
C ALA A 112 21.29 2.23 2.76
N GLU A 113 21.66 3.41 3.24
CA GLU A 113 22.40 3.59 4.50
C GLU A 113 21.60 3.24 5.75
N SER A 114 20.30 3.59 5.76
CA SER A 114 19.43 3.34 6.92
C SER A 114 18.82 1.95 6.93
N GLY A 115 19.10 1.10 5.92
CA GLY A 115 18.60 -0.27 5.85
C GLY A 115 17.12 -0.35 5.49
N CYS A 116 16.57 0.65 4.78
CA CYS A 116 15.23 0.54 4.23
C CYS A 116 15.15 -0.62 3.25
N ALA A 117 14.00 -1.29 3.23
CA ALA A 117 13.72 -2.33 2.25
C ALA A 117 12.91 -1.75 1.09
N ILE A 118 13.37 -1.96 -0.12
CA ILE A 118 12.53 -1.84 -1.32
C ILE A 118 12.08 -3.25 -1.69
N VAL A 119 10.78 -3.42 -1.85
CA VAL A 119 10.13 -4.69 -2.12
C VAL A 119 9.34 -4.58 -3.42
N ARG A 120 9.52 -5.53 -4.30
CA ARG A 120 8.70 -5.75 -5.50
C ARG A 120 7.62 -6.78 -5.17
N LEU A 121 6.38 -6.45 -5.45
CA LEU A 121 5.22 -7.32 -5.33
C LEU A 121 4.77 -7.70 -6.74
N THR A 122 5.03 -8.93 -7.13
CA THR A 122 4.65 -9.46 -8.44
C THR A 122 3.39 -10.30 -8.28
N PRO A 123 2.29 -9.99 -8.99
CA PRO A 123 1.09 -10.81 -8.94
C PRO A 123 1.37 -12.26 -9.28
N SER A 124 0.91 -13.18 -8.43
CA SER A 124 1.00 -14.62 -8.67
C SER A 124 0.01 -15.05 -9.75
N GLU A 125 0.23 -16.22 -10.37
CA GLU A 125 -0.65 -16.77 -11.41
C GLU A 125 -2.01 -17.30 -10.89
N GLY A 126 -2.29 -17.13 -9.61
CA GLY A 126 -3.57 -17.50 -9.01
C GLY A 126 -4.73 -16.65 -9.50
N GLU A 127 -5.94 -17.19 -9.40
CA GLU A 127 -7.15 -16.45 -9.76
C GLU A 127 -7.43 -15.35 -8.72
N PRO A 128 -7.52 -14.08 -9.13
CA PRO A 128 -7.81 -12.99 -8.22
C PRO A 128 -9.29 -13.00 -7.83
N VAL A 129 -9.58 -12.58 -6.60
CA VAL A 129 -10.95 -12.34 -6.16
C VAL A 129 -11.36 -10.93 -6.56
N SER A 130 -12.50 -10.81 -7.25
CA SER A 130 -13.03 -9.52 -7.72
C SER A 130 -14.49 -9.34 -7.29
N ALA A 131 -15.03 -8.13 -7.42
CA ALA A 131 -16.46 -7.91 -7.24
C ALA A 131 -17.27 -8.78 -8.22
N PRO A 132 -18.41 -9.37 -7.82
CA PRO A 132 -19.20 -9.17 -6.58
C PRO A 132 -18.79 -10.05 -5.38
N GLU A 133 -17.75 -10.85 -5.50
CA GLU A 133 -17.33 -11.82 -4.47
C GLU A 133 -16.58 -11.18 -3.29
N LEU A 134 -16.24 -9.88 -3.42
CA LEU A 134 -15.53 -9.15 -2.38
C LEU A 134 -16.48 -8.67 -1.27
N PRO A 135 -16.07 -8.77 0.00
CA PRO A 135 -16.87 -8.25 1.11
C PRO A 135 -16.96 -6.72 1.05
N ASP A 136 -18.11 -6.19 1.42
CA ASP A 136 -18.38 -4.73 1.51
C ASP A 136 -17.72 -4.07 2.74
N GLU A 137 -16.95 -4.79 3.50
CA GLU A 137 -16.28 -4.28 4.68
C GLU A 137 -15.23 -3.24 4.31
N SER A 138 -15.16 -2.16 5.07
CA SER A 138 -14.18 -1.08 4.86
C SER A 138 -12.73 -1.55 5.02
N GLY A 139 -12.50 -2.63 5.78
CA GLY A 139 -11.16 -3.09 6.14
C GLY A 139 -10.38 -2.09 7.00
N ALA A 140 -11.04 -1.03 7.48
CA ALA A 140 -10.41 -0.02 8.30
C ALA A 140 -10.06 -0.60 9.68
N ALA A 141 -8.79 -0.50 10.07
CA ALA A 141 -8.39 -0.80 11.43
C ALA A 141 -9.02 0.25 12.39
N PRO A 142 -9.51 -0.17 13.57
CA PRO A 142 -9.98 0.78 14.56
C PRO A 142 -8.82 1.71 14.95
N PRO A 143 -9.11 2.99 15.27
CA PRO A 143 -8.08 3.93 15.70
C PRO A 143 -7.42 3.43 16.98
N ARG A 144 -6.11 3.63 17.10
CA ARG A 144 -5.38 3.30 18.33
C ARG A 144 -5.91 4.11 19.49
N ASP A 145 -5.99 3.50 20.68
CA ASP A 145 -6.21 4.23 21.89
C ASP A 145 -4.98 5.09 22.22
N THR A 146 -5.17 6.39 22.30
CA THR A 146 -4.13 7.34 22.65
C THR A 146 -4.68 8.30 23.70
N PRO A 147 -3.83 8.92 24.56
CA PRO A 147 -4.28 9.94 25.52
C PRO A 147 -4.95 11.15 24.86
N ALA A 148 -4.72 11.37 23.59
CA ALA A 148 -5.34 12.45 22.81
C ALA A 148 -6.73 12.09 22.28
N ARG A 149 -7.14 10.81 22.37
CA ARG A 149 -8.47 10.37 21.95
C ARG A 149 -9.49 10.74 23.03
N VAL A 150 -10.39 11.66 22.69
CA VAL A 150 -11.52 12.01 23.53
C VAL A 150 -12.76 11.29 23.00
N GLU A 151 -13.40 10.47 23.85
CA GLU A 151 -14.69 9.88 23.52
C GLU A 151 -15.77 10.94 23.53
N VAL A 152 -16.31 11.25 22.36
CA VAL A 152 -17.45 12.15 22.22
C VAL A 152 -18.73 11.36 22.42
N ARG A 153 -19.40 11.54 23.53
CA ARG A 153 -20.65 10.83 23.89
C ARG A 153 -21.82 11.07 22.93
N ARG A 154 -21.76 12.12 22.11
CA ARG A 154 -22.80 12.44 21.12
C ARG A 154 -22.16 12.81 19.80
N PRO A 155 -22.59 12.21 18.68
CA PRO A 155 -22.12 12.62 17.36
C PRO A 155 -22.54 14.08 17.11
N PHE A 156 -21.64 14.84 16.50
CA PHE A 156 -21.92 16.21 16.08
C PHE A 156 -23.10 16.21 15.09
N ARG A 157 -24.19 16.90 15.43
CA ARG A 157 -25.33 17.05 14.52
C ARG A 157 -25.16 18.31 13.70
N LEU A 158 -24.84 18.16 12.42
CA LEU A 158 -24.61 19.24 11.44
C LEU A 158 -25.89 19.94 11.09
N HIS A 159 -26.92 20.09 11.42
CA HIS A 159 -28.19 20.77 11.14
C HIS A 159 -29.42 19.84 11.16
N ARG A 160 -30.42 20.32 11.85
CA ARG A 160 -31.78 19.87 11.66
C ARG A 160 -32.37 20.72 10.52
N VAL A 161 -32.46 20.18 9.32
CA VAL A 161 -33.23 20.83 8.27
C VAL A 161 -34.68 20.92 8.75
N ARG A 162 -35.15 22.14 9.05
CA ARG A 162 -36.56 22.37 9.28
C ARG A 162 -37.25 22.17 7.92
N ARG A 163 -38.04 21.09 7.80
CA ARG A 163 -39.01 21.01 6.72
C ARG A 163 -40.02 22.16 6.96
N ARG A 164 -40.08 23.08 6.01
CA ARG A 164 -41.17 24.05 5.94
C ARG A 164 -42.47 23.29 5.66
N PRO A 165 -43.60 23.69 6.31
CA PRO A 165 -44.92 23.13 6.05
C PRO A 165 -45.37 23.39 4.63
#